data_47046eed39b99f3cf93a6aff3df1f9fc
#
_entry.id   47046eed39b99f3cf93a6aff3df1f9fc
#
_cell.length_a   1.000
_cell.length_b   1.000
_cell.length_c   1.000
_cell.angle_alpha   90.00
_cell.angle_beta   90.00
_cell.angle_gamma   90.00
#
_symmetry.space_group_name_H-M   'P 1'
#
loop_
_entity.id
_entity.type
_entity.pdbx_description
1 polymer ?
#
loop_
_entity_poly.entity_id
_entity_poly.type
_entity_poly.pdbx_seq_one_letter_code
_entity_poly.pdbx_strand_id
1 'polypeptide(L)'
;HLPGGILGVDAFFVVSGWLITWKLLGEIEHGGSVRLRRFWASRARRLLPASLLVLAVVAVVWPLADIVVSGLRRDLLWAMAWAANWGTITAGGDYWARFGNPSPLNHFWSLAIEEQFYLVWPLVLVFATRWRARVRVVVGSIAVVVSIASIAYMIESFDPLSPTNTYMNTGARAHSLLIGAAAAAITRRRPDGSLRAGRAARRLAPLAAAGA
;
A
#
# COMPACT_ATOMS: atom_id res chain seq x y z
N HIS A 1 -17.22 -3.65 19.96
CA HIS A 1 -16.45 -3.88 18.71
C HIS A 1 -16.51 -2.61 17.87
N LEU A 2 -15.38 -1.91 17.72
CA LEU A 2 -15.28 -0.80 16.78
C LEU A 2 -15.03 -1.40 15.37
N PRO A 3 -15.99 -1.32 14.44
CA PRO A 3 -15.75 -1.73 13.05
C PRO A 3 -14.70 -0.86 12.34
N GLY A 4 -14.17 0.16 13.03
CA GLY A 4 -13.21 1.11 12.51
C GLY A 4 -11.78 0.61 12.27
N GLY A 5 -11.38 -0.54 12.83
CA GLY A 5 -10.01 -1.05 12.64
C GLY A 5 -9.69 -1.39 11.18
N ILE A 6 -10.65 -1.91 10.44
CA ILE A 6 -10.51 -2.23 9.01
C ILE A 6 -10.32 -0.95 8.20
N LEU A 7 -11.17 0.06 8.43
CA LEU A 7 -11.09 1.36 7.76
C LEU A 7 -9.77 2.09 8.06
N GLY A 8 -9.20 1.89 9.27
CA GLY A 8 -7.92 2.47 9.65
C GLY A 8 -6.77 1.98 8.78
N VAL A 9 -6.75 0.69 8.44
CA VAL A 9 -5.73 0.11 7.56
C VAL A 9 -5.90 0.62 6.11
N ASP A 10 -7.12 0.69 5.61
CA ASP A 10 -7.38 1.22 4.27
C ASP A 10 -6.98 2.71 4.17
N ALA A 11 -7.33 3.52 5.16
CA ALA A 11 -6.90 4.91 5.23
C ALA A 11 -5.36 5.03 5.26
N PHE A 12 -4.69 4.19 6.04
CA PHE A 12 -3.23 4.13 6.08
C PHE A 12 -2.63 3.79 4.70
N PHE A 13 -3.17 2.81 3.99
CA PHE A 13 -2.73 2.45 2.64
C PHE A 13 -2.94 3.59 1.64
N VAL A 14 -4.09 4.28 1.68
CA VAL A 14 -4.35 5.45 0.82
C VAL A 14 -3.33 6.56 1.07
N VAL A 15 -3.07 6.91 2.32
CA VAL A 15 -2.09 7.93 2.69
C VAL A 15 -0.69 7.51 2.24
N SER A 16 -0.33 6.25 2.42
CA SER A 16 0.96 5.67 2.05
C SER A 16 1.19 5.73 0.53
N GLY A 17 0.21 5.30 -0.27
CA GLY A 17 0.23 5.39 -1.72
C GLY A 17 0.32 6.83 -2.21
N TRP A 18 -0.41 7.75 -1.57
CA TRP A 18 -0.35 9.18 -1.87
C TRP A 18 1.03 9.77 -1.60
N LEU A 19 1.59 9.57 -0.40
CA LEU A 19 2.89 10.13 0.01
C LEU A 19 4.03 9.67 -0.91
N ILE A 20 4.07 8.37 -1.21
CA ILE A 20 5.14 7.83 -2.05
C ILE A 20 5.04 8.35 -3.47
N THR A 21 3.84 8.32 -4.06
CA THR A 21 3.63 8.82 -5.42
C THR A 21 3.92 10.30 -5.52
N TRP A 22 3.48 11.09 -4.54
CA TRP A 22 3.79 12.52 -4.45
C TRP A 22 5.30 12.79 -4.45
N LYS A 23 6.04 12.07 -3.61
CA LYS A 23 7.50 12.20 -3.51
C LYS A 23 8.20 11.83 -4.81
N LEU A 24 7.83 10.67 -5.40
CA LEU A 24 8.46 10.16 -6.61
C LEU A 24 8.16 11.04 -7.84
N LEU A 25 6.94 11.53 -7.97
CA LEU A 25 6.60 12.52 -9.01
C LEU A 25 7.43 13.79 -8.84
N GLY A 26 7.70 14.22 -7.58
CA GLY A 26 8.60 15.34 -7.32
C GLY A 26 10.02 15.11 -7.77
N GLU A 27 10.55 13.91 -7.54
CA GLU A 27 11.89 13.56 -8.03
C GLU A 27 11.96 13.59 -9.55
N ILE A 28 10.91 13.12 -10.23
CA ILE A 28 10.83 13.15 -11.70
C ILE A 28 10.77 14.59 -12.23
N GLU A 29 9.96 15.45 -11.61
CA GLU A 29 9.79 16.85 -12.05
C GLU A 29 11.06 17.68 -11.91
N HIS A 30 11.86 17.44 -10.86
CA HIS A 30 13.10 18.17 -10.62
C HIS A 30 14.34 17.51 -11.24
N GLY A 31 14.38 16.19 -11.31
CA GLY A 31 15.56 15.42 -11.72
C GLY A 31 15.38 14.56 -12.97
N GLY A 32 14.20 14.57 -13.59
CA GLY A 32 13.88 13.80 -14.81
C GLY A 32 13.67 12.31 -14.61
N SER A 33 14.07 11.73 -13.46
CA SER A 33 13.89 10.30 -13.16
C SER A 33 13.87 10.03 -11.65
N VAL A 34 13.45 8.81 -11.28
CA VAL A 34 13.47 8.31 -9.90
C VAL A 34 14.83 7.70 -9.57
N ARG A 35 15.40 8.07 -8.43
CA ARG A 35 16.65 7.49 -7.91
C ARG A 35 16.35 6.23 -7.08
N LEU A 36 16.06 5.10 -7.73
CA LEU A 36 15.62 3.85 -7.11
C LEU A 36 16.49 3.40 -5.93
N ARG A 37 17.84 3.37 -6.11
CA ARG A 37 18.76 2.95 -5.04
C ARG A 37 18.63 3.84 -3.80
N ARG A 38 18.50 5.16 -3.98
CA ARG A 38 18.33 6.11 -2.87
C ARG A 38 16.97 5.93 -2.20
N PHE A 39 15.93 5.69 -2.98
CA PHE A 39 14.59 5.45 -2.48
C PHE A 39 14.54 4.21 -1.59
N TRP A 40 14.95 3.04 -2.12
CA TRP A 40 14.93 1.78 -1.36
C TRP A 40 15.89 1.80 -0.16
N ALA A 41 17.11 2.34 -0.31
CA ALA A 41 18.03 2.47 0.82
C ALA A 41 17.48 3.36 1.93
N SER A 42 16.76 4.43 1.59
CA SER A 42 16.12 5.31 2.58
C SER A 42 15.00 4.59 3.33
N ARG A 43 14.21 3.75 2.63
CA ARG A 43 13.17 2.91 3.24
C ARG A 43 13.77 1.84 4.13
N ALA A 44 14.74 1.09 3.61
CA ALA A 44 15.41 0.04 4.37
C ALA A 44 16.01 0.57 5.69
N ARG A 45 16.73 1.68 5.66
CA ARG A 45 17.28 2.30 6.88
C ARG A 45 16.20 2.72 7.90
N ARG A 46 14.99 3.00 7.45
CA ARG A 46 13.90 3.42 8.33
C ARG A 46 13.14 2.23 8.92
N LEU A 47 12.93 1.19 8.14
CA LEU A 47 12.05 0.07 8.49
C LEU A 47 12.79 -1.14 9.06
N LEU A 48 13.95 -1.50 8.48
CA LEU A 48 14.70 -2.68 8.92
C LEU A 48 15.06 -2.68 10.40
N PRO A 49 15.56 -1.57 11.01
CA PRO A 49 15.95 -1.62 12.42
C PRO A 49 14.77 -1.97 13.33
N ALA A 50 13.62 -1.31 13.14
CA ALA A 50 12.42 -1.56 13.94
C ALA A 50 11.84 -2.96 13.70
N SER A 51 11.75 -3.39 12.44
CA SER A 51 11.24 -4.72 12.09
C SER A 51 12.12 -5.83 12.65
N LEU A 52 13.46 -5.73 12.46
CA LEU A 52 14.39 -6.71 12.97
C LEU A 52 14.40 -6.78 14.50
N LEU A 53 14.24 -5.62 15.16
CA LEU A 53 14.12 -5.58 16.62
C LEU A 53 12.87 -6.35 17.08
N VAL A 54 11.71 -6.08 16.47
CA VAL A 54 10.46 -6.79 16.81
C VAL A 54 10.61 -8.29 16.54
N LEU A 55 11.16 -8.68 15.40
CA LEU A 55 11.35 -10.09 15.06
C LEU A 55 12.33 -10.78 16.04
N ALA A 56 13.42 -10.11 16.43
CA ALA A 56 14.36 -10.63 17.40
C ALA A 56 13.73 -10.78 18.80
N VAL A 57 12.97 -9.78 19.24
CA VAL A 57 12.25 -9.85 20.51
C VAL A 57 11.24 -11.01 20.51
N VAL A 58 10.44 -11.14 19.46
CA VAL A 58 9.49 -12.25 19.34
C VAL A 58 10.19 -13.60 19.30
N ALA A 59 11.29 -13.72 18.55
CA ALA A 59 12.03 -14.97 18.43
C ALA A 59 12.67 -15.44 19.75
N VAL A 60 13.00 -14.50 20.65
CA VAL A 60 13.64 -14.81 21.94
C VAL A 60 12.61 -14.92 23.06
N VAL A 61 11.69 -13.95 23.18
CA VAL A 61 10.79 -13.86 24.34
C VAL A 61 9.72 -14.95 24.32
N TRP A 62 9.15 -15.29 23.15
CA TRP A 62 8.06 -16.26 23.09
C TRP A 62 8.49 -17.67 23.50
N PRO A 63 9.64 -18.22 23.04
CA PRO A 63 10.14 -19.50 23.54
C PRO A 63 10.51 -19.48 25.03
N LEU A 64 11.07 -18.38 25.51
CA LEU A 64 11.46 -18.25 26.95
C LEU A 64 10.26 -18.12 27.89
N ALA A 65 9.14 -17.62 27.40
CA ALA A 65 7.90 -17.49 28.16
C ALA A 65 7.01 -18.75 28.11
N ASP A 66 7.49 -19.85 27.52
CA ASP A 66 6.74 -21.09 27.29
C ASP A 66 5.41 -20.89 26.57
N ILE A 67 5.29 -19.78 25.81
CA ILE A 67 4.08 -19.48 25.03
C ILE A 67 4.17 -20.25 23.70
N VAL A 68 3.42 -21.36 23.64
CA VAL A 68 3.36 -22.16 22.42
C VAL A 68 2.50 -21.45 21.37
N VAL A 69 3.13 -20.98 20.31
CA VAL A 69 2.46 -20.46 19.11
C VAL A 69 2.78 -21.40 17.95
N SER A 70 1.76 -22.08 17.46
CA SER A 70 1.92 -22.99 16.32
C SER A 70 2.40 -22.22 15.09
N GLY A 71 3.53 -22.66 14.52
CA GLY A 71 4.05 -22.07 13.30
C GLY A 71 4.85 -20.77 13.46
N LEU A 72 5.22 -20.35 14.68
CA LEU A 72 5.97 -19.11 14.92
C LEU A 72 7.23 -18.99 14.05
N ARG A 73 8.01 -20.09 13.90
CA ARG A 73 9.19 -20.11 13.03
C ARG A 73 8.85 -19.77 11.57
N ARG A 74 7.76 -20.33 11.08
CA ARG A 74 7.25 -20.05 9.72
C ARG A 74 6.85 -18.56 9.60
N ASP A 75 6.14 -18.04 10.59
CA ASP A 75 5.66 -16.65 10.60
C ASP A 75 6.84 -15.66 10.64
N LEU A 76 7.89 -15.97 11.42
CA LEU A 76 9.14 -15.20 11.43
C LEU A 76 9.79 -15.17 10.03
N LEU A 77 9.89 -16.32 9.35
CA LEU A 77 10.48 -16.38 8.00
C LEU A 77 9.67 -15.58 6.98
N TRP A 78 8.34 -15.69 7.00
CA TRP A 78 7.47 -14.93 6.13
C TRP A 78 7.53 -13.41 6.41
N ALA A 79 7.61 -13.03 7.69
CA ALA A 79 7.76 -11.63 8.08
C ALA A 79 9.12 -11.06 7.64
N MET A 80 10.21 -11.83 7.79
CA MET A 80 11.53 -11.45 7.28
C MET A 80 11.57 -11.28 5.76
N ALA A 81 10.81 -12.08 5.03
CA ALA A 81 10.68 -12.02 3.57
C ALA A 81 9.73 -10.92 3.08
N TRP A 82 9.15 -10.10 3.96
CA TRP A 82 8.12 -9.11 3.64
C TRP A 82 6.90 -9.70 2.95
N ALA A 83 6.56 -10.93 3.31
CA ALA A 83 5.49 -11.72 2.72
C ALA A 83 4.56 -12.37 3.78
N ALA A 84 4.47 -11.76 4.98
CA ALA A 84 3.66 -12.27 6.09
C ALA A 84 2.18 -12.48 5.72
N ASN A 85 1.63 -11.64 4.85
CA ASN A 85 0.29 -11.79 4.32
C ASN A 85 0.11 -13.12 3.57
N TRP A 86 1.06 -13.49 2.73
CA TRP A 86 1.04 -14.76 2.00
C TRP A 86 1.26 -15.96 2.93
N GLY A 87 2.11 -15.78 3.95
CA GLY A 87 2.31 -16.78 5.00
C GLY A 87 1.01 -17.13 5.73
N THR A 88 0.18 -16.14 6.05
CA THR A 88 -1.11 -16.35 6.70
C THR A 88 -2.12 -16.99 5.75
N ILE A 89 -2.20 -16.56 4.50
CA ILE A 89 -3.09 -17.12 3.48
C ILE A 89 -2.76 -18.61 3.24
N THR A 90 -1.49 -18.94 3.01
CA THR A 90 -1.06 -20.32 2.73
C THR A 90 -1.18 -21.27 3.92
N ALA A 91 -1.22 -20.73 5.12
CA ALA A 91 -1.47 -21.52 6.33
C ALA A 91 -2.93 -21.89 6.55
N GLY A 92 -3.85 -21.33 5.76
CA GLY A 92 -5.29 -21.46 6.03
C GLY A 92 -5.70 -20.80 7.35
N GLY A 93 -4.88 -19.88 7.87
CA GLY A 93 -5.14 -19.18 9.13
C GLY A 93 -6.34 -18.26 9.02
N ASP A 94 -7.23 -18.32 10.02
CA ASP A 94 -8.28 -17.32 10.14
C ASP A 94 -7.80 -16.14 11.01
N TYR A 95 -7.57 -15.00 10.37
CA TYR A 95 -7.19 -13.77 11.06
C TYR A 95 -8.22 -13.32 12.09
N TRP A 96 -9.48 -13.70 11.87
CA TRP A 96 -10.60 -13.35 12.72
C TRP A 96 -10.85 -14.37 13.82
N ALA A 97 -10.27 -15.57 13.75
CA ALA A 97 -10.38 -16.59 14.78
C ALA A 97 -9.65 -16.12 16.05
N ARG A 98 -10.43 -15.72 17.03
CA ARG A 98 -9.92 -15.26 18.33
C ARG A 98 -9.67 -16.39 19.34
N PHE A 99 -9.83 -17.63 18.90
CA PHE A 99 -9.69 -18.81 19.74
C PHE A 99 -8.29 -19.41 19.58
N GLY A 100 -7.45 -19.18 20.57
CA GLY A 100 -6.08 -19.64 20.61
C GLY A 100 -5.07 -18.51 20.86
N ASN A 101 -3.78 -18.83 20.84
CA ASN A 101 -2.71 -17.84 20.95
C ASN A 101 -2.39 -17.28 19.55
N PRO A 102 -2.92 -16.10 19.17
CA PRO A 102 -2.63 -15.51 17.87
C PRO A 102 -1.13 -15.21 17.75
N SER A 103 -0.59 -15.36 16.55
CA SER A 103 0.80 -15.00 16.30
C SER A 103 1.05 -13.52 16.63
N PRO A 104 2.10 -13.20 17.41
CA PRO A 104 2.46 -11.81 17.71
C PRO A 104 2.83 -11.01 16.46
N LEU A 105 3.07 -11.70 15.35
CA LEU A 105 3.43 -11.13 14.05
C LEU A 105 2.24 -10.91 13.13
N ASN A 106 1.00 -11.15 13.62
CA ASN A 106 -0.19 -11.01 12.78
C ASN A 106 -0.31 -9.64 12.10
N HIS A 107 0.15 -8.57 12.74
CA HIS A 107 0.08 -7.22 12.15
C HIS A 107 1.10 -6.98 11.01
N PHE A 108 2.07 -7.86 10.79
CA PHE A 108 3.04 -7.72 9.72
C PHE A 108 2.43 -7.89 8.31
N TRP A 109 1.21 -8.42 8.18
CA TRP A 109 0.57 -8.59 6.88
C TRP A 109 0.37 -7.26 6.13
N SER A 110 -0.05 -6.21 6.83
CA SER A 110 -0.27 -4.90 6.21
C SER A 110 1.05 -4.24 5.80
N LEU A 111 2.08 -4.37 6.63
CA LEU A 111 3.43 -3.91 6.32
C LEU A 111 4.00 -4.65 5.10
N ALA A 112 3.76 -5.96 4.98
CA ALA A 112 4.19 -6.75 3.84
C ALA A 112 3.56 -6.24 2.53
N ILE A 113 2.25 -5.97 2.50
CA ILE A 113 1.56 -5.42 1.32
C ILE A 113 2.14 -4.04 0.95
N GLU A 114 2.40 -3.21 1.93
CA GLU A 114 2.98 -1.88 1.72
C GLU A 114 4.39 -1.97 1.10
N GLU A 115 5.26 -2.84 1.61
CA GLU A 115 6.62 -3.00 1.10
C GLU A 115 6.65 -3.64 -0.30
N GLN A 116 5.74 -4.56 -0.60
CA GLN A 116 5.55 -5.09 -1.95
C GLN A 116 5.16 -3.96 -2.93
N PHE A 117 4.27 -3.07 -2.53
CA PHE A 117 3.94 -1.89 -3.33
C PHE A 117 5.16 -0.97 -3.51
N TYR A 118 5.96 -0.72 -2.49
CA TYR A 118 7.16 0.12 -2.57
C TYR A 118 8.28 -0.49 -3.40
N LEU A 119 8.27 -1.80 -3.57
CA LEU A 119 9.19 -2.47 -4.48
C LEU A 119 8.79 -2.25 -5.93
N VAL A 120 7.51 -2.39 -6.25
CA VAL A 120 6.99 -2.38 -7.63
C VAL A 120 6.67 -0.96 -8.12
N TRP A 121 6.03 -0.13 -7.28
CA TRP A 121 5.51 1.17 -7.72
C TRP A 121 6.55 2.15 -8.25
N PRO A 122 7.75 2.30 -7.64
CA PRO A 122 8.80 3.15 -8.21
C PRO A 122 9.27 2.71 -9.61
N LEU A 123 9.24 1.42 -9.90
CA LEU A 123 9.57 0.89 -11.22
C LEU A 123 8.52 1.32 -12.26
N VAL A 124 7.24 1.31 -11.89
CA VAL A 124 6.13 1.82 -12.72
C VAL A 124 6.34 3.31 -13.03
N LEU A 125 6.76 4.11 -12.04
CA LEU A 125 7.04 5.52 -12.27
C LEU A 125 8.27 5.72 -13.18
N VAL A 126 9.33 4.94 -13.01
CA VAL A 126 10.49 4.97 -13.94
C VAL A 126 10.04 4.64 -15.36
N PHE A 127 9.23 3.62 -15.54
CA PHE A 127 8.65 3.30 -16.83
C PHE A 127 7.83 4.46 -17.40
N ALA A 128 7.02 5.11 -16.58
CA ALA A 128 6.19 6.25 -16.99
C ALA A 128 7.00 7.49 -17.39
N THR A 129 8.30 7.60 -17.01
CA THR A 129 9.15 8.72 -17.44
C THR A 129 9.40 8.74 -18.95
N ARG A 130 9.16 7.63 -19.66
CA ARG A 130 9.20 7.59 -21.13
C ARG A 130 8.23 8.60 -21.76
N TRP A 131 7.14 8.93 -21.08
CA TRP A 131 6.14 9.92 -21.49
C TRP A 131 6.30 11.23 -20.73
N ARG A 132 7.50 11.81 -20.71
CA ARG A 132 7.91 12.97 -19.87
C ARG A 132 6.83 14.05 -19.71
N ALA A 133 6.26 14.52 -20.82
CA ALA A 133 5.24 15.59 -20.79
C ALA A 133 3.91 15.15 -20.15
N ARG A 134 3.66 13.84 -20.06
CA ARG A 134 2.38 13.26 -19.60
C ARG A 134 2.56 12.30 -18.41
N VAL A 135 3.74 12.26 -17.77
CA VAL A 135 4.07 11.29 -16.72
C VAL A 135 2.99 11.19 -15.64
N ARG A 136 2.45 12.31 -15.18
CA ARG A 136 1.38 12.31 -14.16
C ARG A 136 0.08 11.71 -14.68
N VAL A 137 -0.27 12.00 -15.93
CA VAL A 137 -1.48 11.42 -16.55
C VAL A 137 -1.31 9.91 -16.67
N VAL A 138 -0.16 9.46 -17.15
CA VAL A 138 0.15 8.03 -17.29
C VAL A 138 0.12 7.33 -15.93
N VAL A 139 0.80 7.87 -14.92
CA VAL A 139 0.81 7.31 -13.56
C VAL A 139 -0.61 7.28 -12.97
N GLY A 140 -1.36 8.37 -13.10
CA GLY A 140 -2.75 8.44 -12.64
C GLY A 140 -3.67 7.46 -13.35
N SER A 141 -3.54 7.31 -14.68
CA SER A 141 -4.33 6.33 -15.45
C SER A 141 -4.00 4.91 -15.07
N ILE A 142 -2.71 4.56 -14.92
CA ILE A 142 -2.30 3.22 -14.44
C ILE A 142 -2.88 2.97 -13.05
N ALA A 143 -2.75 3.93 -12.14
CA ALA A 143 -3.28 3.79 -10.78
C ALA A 143 -4.79 3.55 -10.77
N VAL A 144 -5.56 4.29 -11.55
CA VAL A 144 -7.03 4.13 -11.66
C VAL A 144 -7.39 2.77 -12.27
N VAL A 145 -6.79 2.41 -13.41
CA VAL A 145 -7.10 1.15 -14.10
C VAL A 145 -6.78 -0.06 -13.23
N VAL A 146 -5.58 -0.06 -12.60
CA VAL A 146 -5.20 -1.17 -11.71
C VAL A 146 -6.01 -1.18 -10.41
N SER A 147 -6.46 -0.01 -9.90
CA SER A 147 -7.41 0.05 -8.78
C SER A 147 -8.74 -0.63 -9.13
N ILE A 148 -9.29 -0.33 -10.30
CA ILE A 148 -10.55 -0.94 -10.75
C ILE A 148 -10.37 -2.46 -10.88
N ALA A 149 -9.28 -2.91 -11.50
CA ALA A 149 -8.97 -4.33 -11.62
C ALA A 149 -8.81 -5.01 -10.24
N SER A 150 -8.15 -4.33 -9.28
CA SER A 150 -7.99 -4.81 -7.90
C SER A 150 -9.33 -4.95 -7.18
N ILE A 151 -10.24 -3.99 -7.35
CA ILE A 151 -11.59 -4.04 -6.77
C ILE A 151 -12.40 -5.18 -7.41
N ALA A 152 -12.36 -5.32 -8.72
CA ALA A 152 -13.03 -6.41 -9.42
C ALA A 152 -12.52 -7.77 -8.93
N TYR A 153 -11.20 -7.93 -8.84
CA TYR A 153 -10.58 -9.14 -8.28
C TYR A 153 -10.98 -9.38 -6.82
N MET A 154 -11.06 -8.35 -6.00
CA MET A 154 -11.51 -8.46 -4.60
C MET A 154 -12.95 -8.98 -4.52
N ILE A 155 -13.84 -8.47 -5.36
CA ILE A 155 -15.25 -8.90 -5.40
C ILE A 155 -15.37 -10.35 -5.87
N GLU A 156 -14.65 -10.70 -6.94
CA GLU A 156 -14.67 -12.04 -7.54
C GLU A 156 -14.05 -13.11 -6.61
N SER A 157 -12.96 -12.76 -5.92
CA SER A 157 -12.24 -13.67 -5.01
C SER A 157 -12.83 -13.73 -3.60
N PHE A 158 -13.89 -13.00 -3.31
CA PHE A 158 -14.46 -12.96 -1.98
C PHE A 158 -15.19 -14.25 -1.63
N ASP A 159 -14.68 -14.94 -0.60
CA ASP A 159 -15.30 -16.13 -0.01
C ASP A 159 -15.78 -15.79 1.40
N PRO A 160 -17.10 -15.81 1.67
CA PRO A 160 -17.65 -15.58 3.01
C PRO A 160 -17.16 -16.56 4.07
N LEU A 161 -16.78 -17.78 3.67
CA LEU A 161 -16.27 -18.83 4.56
C LEU A 161 -14.78 -18.64 4.88
N SER A 162 -14.05 -17.89 4.04
CA SER A 162 -12.63 -17.61 4.23
C SER A 162 -12.29 -16.13 3.88
N PRO A 163 -12.87 -15.17 4.60
CA PRO A 163 -12.68 -13.73 4.32
C PRO A 163 -11.23 -13.27 4.48
N THR A 164 -10.45 -13.97 5.30
CA THR A 164 -9.03 -13.70 5.52
C THR A 164 -8.22 -13.73 4.23
N ASN A 165 -8.50 -14.68 3.34
CA ASN A 165 -7.79 -14.82 2.08
C ASN A 165 -7.91 -13.57 1.21
N THR A 166 -9.11 -13.05 1.03
CA THR A 166 -9.33 -11.80 0.27
C THR A 166 -8.79 -10.58 1.03
N TYR A 167 -8.99 -10.55 2.36
CA TYR A 167 -8.58 -9.42 3.19
C TYR A 167 -7.06 -9.21 3.20
N MET A 168 -6.26 -10.27 3.18
CA MET A 168 -4.80 -10.22 3.21
C MET A 168 -4.14 -10.31 1.83
N ASN A 169 -4.90 -10.52 0.77
CA ASN A 169 -4.37 -10.64 -0.58
C ASN A 169 -3.87 -9.30 -1.11
N THR A 170 -2.62 -9.26 -1.54
CA THR A 170 -1.99 -8.04 -2.10
C THR A 170 -2.76 -7.51 -3.32
N GLY A 171 -3.21 -8.40 -4.21
CA GLY A 171 -3.98 -8.02 -5.39
C GLY A 171 -5.32 -7.40 -5.04
N ALA A 172 -6.03 -7.96 -4.05
CA ALA A 172 -7.30 -7.45 -3.57
C ALA A 172 -7.16 -6.12 -2.81
N ARG A 173 -6.01 -5.86 -2.17
CA ARG A 173 -5.77 -4.65 -1.38
C ARG A 173 -5.02 -3.54 -2.11
N ALA A 174 -4.49 -3.83 -3.28
CA ALA A 174 -3.73 -2.85 -4.07
C ALA A 174 -4.54 -1.59 -4.38
N HIS A 175 -5.87 -1.68 -4.49
CA HIS A 175 -6.74 -0.55 -4.78
C HIS A 175 -6.58 0.60 -3.78
N SER A 176 -6.47 0.32 -2.48
CA SER A 176 -6.34 1.36 -1.45
C SER A 176 -5.06 2.19 -1.64
N LEU A 177 -3.90 1.54 -1.89
CA LEU A 177 -2.64 2.20 -2.20
C LEU A 177 -2.70 2.98 -3.53
N LEU A 178 -3.35 2.39 -4.54
CA LEU A 178 -3.45 2.98 -5.88
C LEU A 178 -4.43 4.15 -5.93
N ILE A 179 -5.51 4.15 -5.14
CA ILE A 179 -6.38 5.33 -4.95
C ILE A 179 -5.55 6.51 -4.42
N GLY A 180 -4.70 6.26 -3.42
CA GLY A 180 -3.77 7.26 -2.92
C GLY A 180 -2.80 7.76 -4.00
N ALA A 181 -2.26 6.85 -4.81
CA ALA A 181 -1.38 7.18 -5.91
C ALA A 181 -2.08 8.02 -6.99
N ALA A 182 -3.31 7.68 -7.35
CA ALA A 182 -4.14 8.45 -8.29
C ALA A 182 -4.42 9.87 -7.74
N ALA A 183 -4.81 9.96 -6.47
CA ALA A 183 -5.01 11.24 -5.79
C ALA A 183 -3.75 12.12 -5.82
N ALA A 184 -2.55 11.54 -5.59
CA ALA A 184 -1.29 12.26 -5.69
C ALA A 184 -1.04 12.80 -7.11
N ALA A 185 -1.31 12.00 -8.14
CA ALA A 185 -1.14 12.40 -9.54
C ALA A 185 -2.06 13.56 -9.94
N ILE A 186 -3.27 13.60 -9.35
CA ILE A 186 -4.28 14.66 -9.60
C ILE A 186 -3.97 15.93 -8.81
N THR A 187 -3.68 15.80 -7.50
CA THR A 187 -3.57 16.93 -6.59
C THR A 187 -2.22 17.63 -6.65
N ARG A 188 -1.20 16.99 -7.22
CA ARG A 188 0.12 17.59 -7.34
C ARG A 188 0.07 18.81 -8.24
N ARG A 189 0.40 19.98 -7.67
CA ARG A 189 0.50 21.26 -8.42
C ARG A 189 1.67 21.20 -9.40
N ARG A 190 1.54 21.91 -10.52
CA ARG A 190 2.67 22.19 -11.40
C ARG A 190 3.68 23.09 -10.71
N PRO A 191 4.94 23.11 -11.15
CA PRO A 191 5.93 24.08 -10.66
C PRO A 191 5.49 25.54 -10.80
N ASP A 192 4.57 25.83 -11.75
CA ASP A 192 3.94 27.15 -11.97
C ASP A 192 2.81 27.48 -10.95
N GLY A 193 2.57 26.62 -9.96
CA GLY A 193 1.55 26.82 -8.93
C GLY A 193 0.11 26.52 -9.37
N SER A 194 -0.14 26.23 -10.65
CA SER A 194 -1.47 25.94 -11.16
C SER A 194 -1.92 24.54 -10.80
N LEU A 195 -3.11 24.41 -10.20
CA LEU A 195 -3.84 23.16 -10.21
C LEU A 195 -4.35 22.92 -11.63
N ARG A 196 -4.25 21.69 -12.12
CA ARG A 196 -5.00 21.27 -13.28
C ARG A 196 -6.49 21.17 -12.88
N ALA A 197 -7.14 22.30 -12.63
CA ALA A 197 -8.60 22.31 -12.66
C ALA A 197 -8.99 21.79 -14.03
N GLY A 198 -9.59 20.63 -14.07
CA GLY A 198 -9.97 19.99 -15.32
C GLY A 198 -10.77 20.98 -16.17
N ARG A 199 -10.63 20.92 -17.50
CA ARG A 199 -11.44 21.75 -18.41
C ARG A 199 -12.93 21.65 -18.08
N ALA A 200 -13.38 20.55 -17.46
CA ALA A 200 -14.72 20.36 -16.93
C ALA A 200 -15.07 21.32 -15.78
N ALA A 201 -14.17 21.52 -14.81
CA ALA A 201 -14.40 22.46 -13.69
C ALA A 201 -14.43 23.93 -14.18
N ARG A 202 -13.64 24.28 -15.21
CA ARG A 202 -13.71 25.59 -15.85
C ARG A 202 -14.98 25.80 -16.67
N ARG A 203 -15.63 24.73 -17.16
CA ARG A 203 -16.91 24.81 -17.88
C ARG A 203 -18.11 24.92 -16.93
N LEU A 204 -17.96 24.48 -15.68
CA LEU A 204 -19.02 24.55 -14.66
C LEU A 204 -18.95 25.81 -13.80
N ALA A 205 -17.79 26.49 -13.76
CA ALA A 205 -17.62 27.73 -13.01
C ALA A 205 -18.62 28.86 -13.39
N PRO A 206 -18.93 29.10 -14.67
CA PRO A 206 -19.94 30.13 -15.03
C PRO A 206 -21.37 29.76 -14.66
N LEU A 207 -21.68 28.45 -14.50
CA LEU A 207 -23.05 28.01 -14.10
C LEU A 207 -23.27 28.22 -12.59
N ALA A 208 -22.21 28.15 -11.78
CA ALA A 208 -22.27 28.45 -10.34
C ALA A 208 -22.38 29.95 -10.03
N ALA A 209 -21.87 30.81 -10.92
CA ALA A 209 -21.96 32.27 -10.79
C ALA A 209 -23.29 32.86 -11.31
N ALA A 210 -24.08 32.12 -12.08
CA ALA A 210 -25.34 32.56 -12.61
C ALA A 210 -26.57 32.20 -11.72
N GLY A 211 -26.30 31.48 -10.59
CA GLY A 211 -27.33 31.05 -9.64
C GLY A 211 -27.24 31.72 -8.25
N ALA A 212 -26.50 32.81 -8.10
CA ALA A 212 -26.35 33.55 -6.84
C ALA A 212 -27.03 34.93 -6.93
#